data_09410e03f8b9772192ebd570291f2382
#
_entry.id   09410e03f8b9772192ebd570291f2382
#
_cell.length_a   1.000
_cell.length_b   1.000
_cell.length_c   1.000
_cell.angle_alpha   90.00
_cell.angle_beta   90.00
_cell.angle_gamma   90.00
#
_symmetry.space_group_name_H-M   'P 1'
#
loop_
_entity.id
_entity.type
_entity.pdbx_description
1 polymer ?
#
loop_
_entity_poly.entity_id
_entity_poly.type
_entity_poly.pdbx_seq_one_letter_code
_entity_poly.pdbx_strand_id
1 'polypeptide(L)'
;MDREEIVDIPIYGRIAAGYGDDTTPEKEGCLSIDIRSLGIQRSARTFALKVRGESMVDAHICDGDVVIMEFREPRHGDVVAALIDGETTLKRYLVENGKPFLHAENKNFPDLIPARELIVQGVLVALLRQAA
;
A
#
# COMPACT_ATOMS: atom_id res chain seq x y z
N MET A 1 -31.07 -0.85 10.89
CA MET A 1 -30.42 0.38 11.32
C MET A 1 -28.92 0.26 11.16
N ASP A 2 -28.38 1.12 10.32
CA ASP A 2 -26.96 1.06 10.03
C ASP A 2 -26.16 1.73 11.13
N ARG A 3 -25.20 1.00 11.66
CA ARG A 3 -24.25 1.57 12.58
C ARG A 3 -22.96 1.89 11.85
N GLU A 4 -22.39 3.02 12.16
CA GLU A 4 -21.07 3.34 11.69
C GLU A 4 -20.06 2.39 12.31
N GLU A 5 -19.14 1.92 11.47
CA GLU A 5 -18.04 1.05 11.90
C GLU A 5 -16.76 1.88 11.90
N ILE A 6 -16.59 2.69 12.94
CA ILE A 6 -15.41 3.54 13.06
C ILE A 6 -14.28 2.73 13.67
N VAL A 7 -13.18 2.67 12.93
CA VAL A 7 -11.96 2.02 13.39
C VAL A 7 -10.79 2.98 13.29
N ASP A 8 -9.80 2.76 14.13
CA ASP A 8 -8.53 3.49 14.06
C ASP A 8 -7.55 2.68 13.26
N ILE A 9 -7.12 3.23 12.13
CA ILE A 9 -6.14 2.61 11.24
C ILE A 9 -4.80 3.30 11.45
N PRO A 10 -3.74 2.57 11.83
CA PRO A 10 -2.44 3.19 11.99
C PRO A 10 -1.88 3.64 10.65
N ILE A 11 -1.29 4.84 10.62
CA ILE A 11 -0.63 5.39 9.45
C ILE A 11 0.86 5.26 9.65
N TYR A 12 1.54 4.62 8.71
CA TYR A 12 2.99 4.47 8.72
C TYR A 12 3.62 5.32 7.65
N GLY A 13 4.74 5.93 7.96
CA GLY A 13 5.53 6.67 6.98
C GLY A 13 6.27 5.74 6.03
N ARG A 14 6.61 4.58 6.53
CA ARG A 14 7.23 3.51 5.75
C ARG A 14 7.00 2.17 6.45
N ILE A 15 7.10 1.10 5.70
CA ILE A 15 7.01 -0.25 6.23
C ILE A 15 8.43 -0.69 6.61
N ALA A 16 8.55 -1.44 7.71
CA ALA A 16 9.82 -2.01 8.12
C ALA A 16 10.41 -2.87 7.01
N ALA A 17 11.67 -2.62 6.69
CA ALA A 17 12.30 -3.18 5.51
C ALA A 17 12.98 -4.51 5.75
N GLY A 18 12.93 -5.13 6.91
CA GLY A 18 13.77 -6.22 6.92
C GLY A 18 13.89 -7.23 7.97
N TYR A 19 14.77 -8.12 7.70
CA TYR A 19 15.15 -9.23 8.52
C TYR A 19 15.98 -8.78 9.69
N GLY A 20 15.57 -9.17 10.88
CA GLY A 20 16.37 -8.97 12.08
C GLY A 20 16.66 -7.52 12.39
N ASP A 21 15.98 -6.66 11.73
CA ASP A 21 16.12 -5.26 11.99
C ASP A 21 15.12 -4.87 13.06
N ASP A 22 15.56 -4.16 14.05
CA ASP A 22 14.70 -3.63 15.10
C ASP A 22 13.80 -2.51 14.62
N THR A 23 13.64 -2.39 13.33
CA THR A 23 12.81 -1.35 12.76
C THR A 23 11.35 -1.69 12.93
N THR A 24 10.78 -1.22 14.00
CA THR A 24 9.33 -1.07 14.06
C THR A 24 8.94 -0.02 13.02
N PRO A 25 7.85 -0.26 12.27
CA PRO A 25 7.33 0.76 11.37
C PRO A 25 7.09 2.06 12.13
N GLU A 26 7.53 3.16 11.58
CA GLU A 26 7.27 4.47 12.17
C GLU A 26 5.82 4.84 12.01
N LYS A 27 5.10 4.81 13.11
CA LYS A 27 3.72 5.22 13.14
C LYS A 27 3.65 6.74 13.16
N GLU A 28 3.07 7.32 12.11
CA GLU A 28 2.90 8.77 11.99
C GLU A 28 1.57 9.27 12.52
N GLY A 29 0.68 8.38 12.96
CA GLY A 29 -0.61 8.74 13.49
C GLY A 29 -1.63 7.64 13.28
N CYS A 30 -2.88 7.99 13.48
CA CYS A 30 -4.02 7.11 13.25
C CYS A 30 -5.05 7.83 12.39
N LEU A 31 -5.75 7.03 11.59
CA LEU A 31 -6.86 7.49 10.80
C LEU A 31 -8.14 6.87 11.39
N SER A 32 -9.02 7.71 11.92
CA SER A 32 -10.32 7.24 12.42
C SER A 32 -11.31 7.34 11.29
N ILE A 33 -11.83 6.22 10.83
CA ILE A 33 -12.64 6.19 9.64
C ILE A 33 -13.76 5.15 9.74
N ASP A 34 -14.90 5.47 9.11
CA ASP A 34 -15.98 4.52 8.94
C ASP A 34 -15.65 3.59 7.78
N ILE A 35 -15.21 2.37 8.10
CA ILE A 35 -14.79 1.40 7.09
C ILE A 35 -15.94 0.95 6.21
N ARG A 36 -17.18 1.06 6.66
CA ARG A 36 -18.35 0.68 5.85
C ARG A 36 -18.52 1.58 4.65
N SER A 37 -18.23 2.86 4.81
CA SER A 37 -18.31 3.82 3.70
C SER A 37 -17.30 3.52 2.60
N LEU A 38 -16.25 2.77 2.92
CA LEU A 38 -15.20 2.38 1.99
C LEU A 38 -15.36 0.95 1.46
N GLY A 39 -16.40 0.24 1.88
CA GLY A 39 -16.59 -1.15 1.48
C GLY A 39 -15.59 -2.12 2.11
N ILE A 40 -14.93 -1.72 3.18
CA ILE A 40 -13.96 -2.57 3.87
C ILE A 40 -14.69 -3.42 4.91
N GLN A 41 -14.42 -4.71 4.90
CA GLN A 41 -15.02 -5.63 5.85
C GLN A 41 -14.47 -5.42 7.26
N ARG A 42 -15.33 -5.59 8.26
CA ARG A 42 -14.95 -5.44 9.65
C ARG A 42 -13.79 -6.36 10.08
N SER A 43 -13.74 -7.56 9.50
CA SER A 43 -12.69 -8.53 9.79
C SER A 43 -11.38 -8.24 9.07
N ALA A 44 -11.37 -7.28 8.14
CA ALA A 44 -10.18 -6.98 7.37
C ALA A 44 -9.09 -6.40 8.26
N ARG A 45 -7.86 -6.86 8.05
CA ARG A 45 -6.67 -6.31 8.69
C ARG A 45 -6.10 -5.24 7.78
N THR A 46 -6.03 -4.03 8.28
CA THR A 46 -5.65 -2.87 7.47
C THR A 46 -4.56 -2.04 8.15
N PHE A 47 -3.82 -1.34 7.31
CA PHE A 47 -2.90 -0.30 7.72
C PHE A 47 -2.91 0.80 6.68
N ALA A 48 -2.38 1.96 7.02
CA ALA A 48 -2.30 3.05 6.07
C ALA A 48 -0.87 3.49 5.86
N LEU A 49 -0.58 4.01 4.68
CA LEU A 49 0.72 4.54 4.31
C LEU A 49 0.54 5.93 3.74
N LYS A 50 1.50 6.80 4.01
CA LYS A 50 1.57 8.09 3.33
C LYS A 50 2.42 7.92 2.08
N VAL A 51 1.86 8.31 0.95
CA VAL A 51 2.53 8.19 -0.35
C VAL A 51 3.64 9.23 -0.46
N ARG A 52 4.80 8.79 -0.92
CA ARG A 52 5.93 9.67 -1.20
C ARG A 52 6.38 9.47 -2.64
N GLY A 53 6.62 10.58 -3.31
CA GLY A 53 7.10 10.57 -4.68
C GLY A 53 5.99 10.44 -5.71
N GLU A 54 6.39 10.21 -6.95
CA GLU A 54 5.53 10.37 -8.11
C GLU A 54 5.43 9.14 -8.98
N SER A 55 5.89 7.99 -8.50
CA SER A 55 5.93 6.78 -9.32
C SER A 55 4.57 6.21 -9.69
N MET A 56 3.50 6.71 -9.06
CA MET A 56 2.14 6.20 -9.28
C MET A 56 1.15 7.28 -9.73
N VAL A 57 1.63 8.42 -10.24
CA VAL A 57 0.76 9.54 -10.60
C VAL A 57 -0.21 9.23 -11.72
N ASP A 58 0.14 8.35 -12.66
CA ASP A 58 -0.76 7.99 -13.75
C ASP A 58 -1.91 7.09 -13.28
N ALA A 59 -1.83 6.55 -12.08
CA ALA A 59 -2.94 5.89 -11.41
C ALA A 59 -3.68 6.82 -10.44
N HIS A 60 -3.40 8.12 -10.53
CA HIS A 60 -3.99 9.15 -9.66
C HIS A 60 -3.64 8.96 -8.19
N ILE A 61 -2.47 8.40 -7.91
CA ILE A 61 -1.93 8.28 -6.56
C ILE A 61 -0.75 9.25 -6.46
N CYS A 62 -0.90 10.28 -5.64
CA CYS A 62 0.02 11.41 -5.60
C CYS A 62 0.76 11.52 -4.28
N ASP A 63 1.91 12.18 -4.32
CA ASP A 63 2.68 12.48 -3.11
C ASP A 63 1.78 13.14 -2.06
N GLY A 64 1.87 12.65 -0.83
CA GLY A 64 1.06 13.15 0.28
C GLY A 64 -0.28 12.46 0.48
N ASP A 65 -0.73 11.66 -0.48
CA ASP A 65 -1.95 10.88 -0.30
C ASP A 65 -1.78 9.85 0.81
N VAL A 66 -2.89 9.48 1.44
CA VAL A 66 -2.92 8.37 2.40
C VAL A 66 -3.63 7.20 1.74
N VAL A 67 -2.96 6.08 1.65
CA VAL A 67 -3.54 4.85 1.07
C VAL A 67 -3.83 3.86 2.18
N ILE A 68 -5.00 3.23 2.10
CA ILE A 68 -5.41 2.17 3.02
C ILE A 68 -5.14 0.84 2.33
N MET A 69 -4.37 0.01 3.01
CA MET A 69 -3.90 -1.28 2.52
C MET A 69 -4.53 -2.39 3.36
N GLU A 70 -4.88 -3.47 2.72
CA GLU A 70 -5.40 -4.67 3.37
C GLU A 70 -4.38 -5.80 3.27
N PHE A 71 -4.16 -6.52 4.37
CA PHE A 71 -3.29 -7.72 4.37
C PHE A 71 -4.04 -8.86 3.67
N ARG A 72 -3.68 -9.10 2.42
CA ARG A 72 -4.23 -10.21 1.64
C ARG A 72 -3.31 -10.54 0.47
N GLU A 73 -3.56 -11.68 -0.15
CA GLU A 73 -2.85 -12.11 -1.34
C GLU A 73 -3.12 -11.17 -2.51
N PRO A 74 -2.09 -10.72 -3.21
CA PRO A 74 -2.28 -9.85 -4.37
C PRO A 74 -2.73 -10.63 -5.59
N ARG A 75 -3.43 -9.94 -6.48
CA ARG A 75 -3.80 -10.43 -7.80
C ARG A 75 -3.16 -9.54 -8.85
N HIS A 76 -2.95 -10.10 -10.04
CA HIS A 76 -2.47 -9.31 -11.17
C HIS A 76 -3.32 -8.03 -11.33
N GLY A 77 -2.67 -6.88 -11.38
CA GLY A 77 -3.33 -5.60 -11.51
C GLY A 77 -3.54 -4.83 -10.20
N ASP A 78 -3.38 -5.48 -9.05
CA ASP A 78 -3.52 -4.79 -7.77
C ASP A 78 -2.38 -3.80 -7.55
N VAL A 79 -2.68 -2.68 -6.88
CA VAL A 79 -1.63 -1.80 -6.36
C VAL A 79 -1.26 -2.32 -4.98
N VAL A 80 0.02 -2.52 -4.77
CA VAL A 80 0.52 -3.17 -3.56
C VAL A 80 1.59 -2.35 -2.87
N ALA A 81 1.65 -2.50 -1.56
CA ALA A 81 2.82 -2.12 -0.79
C ALA A 81 3.69 -3.37 -0.66
N ALA A 82 4.94 -3.27 -1.01
CA ALA A 82 5.81 -4.43 -1.07
C ALA A 82 7.24 -4.12 -0.68
N LEU A 83 7.93 -5.15 -0.22
CA LEU A 83 9.38 -5.15 -0.12
C LEU A 83 9.91 -5.87 -1.36
N ILE A 84 10.74 -5.18 -2.12
CA ILE A 84 11.43 -5.79 -3.25
C ILE A 84 12.93 -5.65 -3.01
N ASP A 85 13.60 -6.81 -2.88
CA ASP A 85 15.03 -6.86 -2.56
C ASP A 85 15.40 -5.96 -1.36
N GLY A 86 14.50 -5.91 -0.36
CA GLY A 86 14.70 -5.14 0.88
C GLY A 86 14.23 -3.70 0.87
N GLU A 87 13.75 -3.20 -0.24
CA GLU A 87 13.25 -1.83 -0.35
C GLU A 87 11.73 -1.77 -0.38
N THR A 88 11.17 -0.86 0.40
CA THR A 88 9.71 -0.64 0.46
C THR A 88 9.25 0.21 -0.70
N THR A 89 8.18 -0.18 -1.36
CA THR A 89 7.62 0.58 -2.47
C THR A 89 6.12 0.36 -2.59
N LEU A 90 5.45 1.29 -3.29
CA LEU A 90 4.04 1.19 -3.68
C LEU A 90 4.01 1.15 -5.20
N LYS A 91 3.53 0.06 -5.78
CA LYS A 91 3.54 -0.15 -7.23
C LYS A 91 2.39 -1.04 -7.64
N ARG A 92 2.18 -1.15 -8.95
CA ARG A 92 1.23 -2.11 -9.50
C ARG A 92 1.86 -3.49 -9.57
N TYR A 93 1.17 -4.48 -9.05
CA TYR A 93 1.60 -5.87 -9.07
C TYR A 93 1.16 -6.52 -10.38
N LEU A 94 2.11 -6.98 -11.15
CA LEU A 94 1.83 -7.64 -12.42
C LEU A 94 2.48 -9.02 -12.45
N VAL A 95 1.84 -9.94 -13.14
CA VAL A 95 2.36 -11.30 -13.31
C VAL A 95 2.41 -11.61 -14.80
N GLU A 96 3.59 -11.95 -15.29
CA GLU A 96 3.79 -12.41 -16.67
C GLU A 96 4.51 -13.76 -16.66
N ASN A 97 3.93 -14.73 -17.38
CA ASN A 97 4.48 -16.10 -17.45
C ASN A 97 4.72 -16.69 -16.05
N GLY A 98 3.80 -16.44 -15.12
CA GLY A 98 3.90 -16.93 -13.75
C GLY A 98 4.89 -16.18 -12.86
N LYS A 99 5.53 -15.15 -13.38
CA LYS A 99 6.55 -14.41 -12.63
C LYS A 99 6.03 -13.02 -12.24
N PRO A 100 6.00 -12.70 -10.94
CA PRO A 100 5.56 -11.39 -10.50
C PRO A 100 6.66 -10.35 -10.64
N PHE A 101 6.24 -9.13 -10.95
CA PHE A 101 7.11 -7.96 -10.93
C PHE A 101 6.28 -6.73 -10.58
N LEU A 102 6.94 -5.61 -10.33
CA LEU A 102 6.27 -4.38 -9.95
C LEU A 102 6.41 -3.33 -11.05
N HIS A 103 5.30 -2.68 -11.35
CA HIS A 103 5.20 -1.70 -12.41
C HIS A 103 4.79 -0.34 -11.84
N ALA A 104 5.57 0.70 -12.16
CA ALA A 104 5.22 2.07 -11.82
C ALA A 104 4.15 2.59 -12.78
N GLU A 105 3.21 3.34 -12.25
CA GLU A 105 2.25 4.07 -13.07
C GLU A 105 2.80 5.47 -13.38
N ASN A 106 3.95 5.47 -14.03
CA ASN A 106 4.66 6.66 -14.46
C ASN A 106 5.76 6.21 -15.44
N LYS A 107 5.68 6.66 -16.68
CA LYS A 107 6.61 6.23 -17.74
C LYS A 107 8.08 6.55 -17.48
N ASN A 108 8.34 7.47 -16.55
CA ASN A 108 9.71 7.85 -16.19
C ASN A 108 10.35 6.89 -15.19
N PHE A 109 9.62 5.89 -14.72
CA PHE A 109 10.08 4.91 -13.75
C PHE A 109 10.07 3.52 -14.37
N PRO A 110 11.17 2.77 -14.26
CA PRO A 110 11.24 1.42 -14.83
C PRO A 110 10.46 0.41 -14.01
N ASP A 111 10.13 -0.72 -14.64
CA ASP A 111 9.63 -1.87 -13.94
C ASP A 111 10.68 -2.39 -12.96
N LEU A 112 10.22 -2.92 -11.83
CA LEU A 112 11.08 -3.50 -10.83
C LEU A 112 10.92 -5.03 -10.87
N ILE A 113 11.98 -5.69 -11.30
CA ILE A 113 12.02 -7.15 -11.36
C ILE A 113 12.84 -7.64 -10.17
N PRO A 114 12.25 -8.48 -9.29
CA PRO A 114 12.97 -8.89 -8.11
C PRO A 114 14.19 -9.76 -8.48
N ALA A 115 15.34 -9.40 -7.93
CA ALA A 115 16.56 -10.19 -8.11
C ALA A 115 16.67 -11.28 -7.06
N ARG A 116 16.14 -11.05 -5.87
CA ARG A 116 16.19 -12.01 -4.77
C ARG A 116 14.80 -12.36 -4.24
N GLU A 117 14.01 -11.35 -3.87
CA GLU A 117 12.69 -11.61 -3.31
C GLU A 117 11.72 -10.46 -3.51
N LEU A 118 10.45 -10.82 -3.50
CA LEU A 118 9.34 -9.88 -3.51
C LEU A 118 8.36 -10.32 -2.43
N ILE A 119 8.15 -9.45 -1.44
CA ILE A 119 7.21 -9.70 -0.36
C ILE A 119 6.11 -8.65 -0.42
N VAL A 120 4.90 -9.07 -0.76
CA VAL A 120 3.75 -8.15 -0.75
C VAL A 120 3.25 -8.03 0.68
N GLN A 121 3.11 -6.80 1.14
CA GLN A 121 2.70 -6.51 2.51
C GLN A 121 1.24 -6.09 2.60
N GLY A 122 0.67 -5.58 1.53
CA GLY A 122 -0.73 -5.20 1.50
C GLY A 122 -1.19 -4.82 0.11
N VAL A 123 -2.50 -4.83 -0.07
CA VAL A 123 -3.18 -4.47 -1.31
C VAL A 123 -4.00 -3.22 -1.08
N LEU A 124 -3.93 -2.27 -2.01
CA LEU A 124 -4.65 -1.00 -1.93
C LEU A 124 -6.15 -1.24 -1.99
N VAL A 125 -6.88 -0.71 -1.02
CA VAL A 125 -8.35 -0.78 -1.00
C VAL A 125 -9.00 0.60 -0.98
N ALA A 126 -8.31 1.64 -0.56
CA ALA A 126 -8.87 3.00 -0.54
C ALA A 126 -7.75 4.04 -0.54
N LEU A 127 -8.09 5.24 -0.96
CA LEU A 127 -7.17 6.37 -0.99
C LEU A 127 -7.90 7.59 -0.43
N LEU A 128 -7.19 8.36 0.37
CA LEU A 128 -7.69 9.59 0.94
C LEU A 128 -6.75 10.73 0.57
N ARG A 129 -7.34 11.82 0.14
CA ARG A 129 -6.59 13.02 -0.20
C ARG A 129 -7.26 14.22 0.45
N GLN A 130 -6.47 15.00 1.15
CA GLN A 130 -6.95 16.23 1.74
C GLN A 130 -6.99 17.30 0.66
N ALA A 131 -8.09 18.04 0.61
CA ALA A 131 -8.18 19.20 -0.28
C ALA A 131 -7.21 20.28 0.16
N ALA A 132 -6.58 20.89 -0.80
CA ALA A 132 -5.65 22.01 -0.53
C ALA A 132 -6.42 23.29 -0.23
#